data_04a5424675d94060bc78a7290d7dcd52
#
_entry.id   04a5424675d94060bc78a7290d7dcd52
#
_cell.length_a   1.000
_cell.length_b   1.000
_cell.length_c   1.000
_cell.angle_alpha   90.00
_cell.angle_beta   90.00
_cell.angle_gamma   90.00
#
_symmetry.space_group_name_H-M   'P 1'
#
loop_
_entity.id
_entity.type
_entity.pdbx_description
1 polymer ?
#
loop_
_entity_poly.entity_id
_entity_poly.type
_entity_poly.pdbx_seq_one_letter_code
_entity_poly.pdbx_strand_id
1 'polypeptide(L)'
;QHRNEQAAQREIDKWVRDTNRKLQSASRPTVTYRAAEERTLGAVATEAEQQAAAHPERRDVFLCHAWEDRQGAAKELHDLLEHFGVRVWFSEKDVSLGTSLVREIDKGLRMSHIGIVLATPNFLKSLAAEGIADKELSALLATDRVIPVVHGLTYEELREESPLLASR
;
A
#
# COMPACT_ATOMS: atom_id res chain seq x y z
N GLN A 1 -13.98 -28.45 -6.25
CA GLN A 1 -12.94 -27.41 -6.25
C GLN A 1 -13.08 -26.49 -7.46
N HIS A 2 -13.06 -26.97 -8.70
CA HIS A 2 -13.14 -26.15 -9.94
C HIS A 2 -14.40 -25.26 -10.05
N ARG A 3 -15.54 -25.65 -9.48
CA ARG A 3 -16.76 -24.83 -9.52
C ARG A 3 -16.68 -23.60 -8.62
N ASN A 4 -15.97 -23.69 -7.51
CA ASN A 4 -15.79 -22.59 -6.55
C ASN A 4 -14.78 -21.55 -7.10
N GLU A 5 -13.73 -22.02 -7.76
CA GLU A 5 -12.74 -21.14 -8.41
C GLU A 5 -13.36 -20.34 -9.58
N GLN A 6 -14.21 -20.97 -10.39
CA GLN A 6 -14.92 -20.28 -11.46
C GLN A 6 -15.96 -19.27 -10.95
N ALA A 7 -16.61 -19.55 -9.82
CA ALA A 7 -17.53 -18.60 -9.19
C ALA A 7 -16.79 -17.37 -8.64
N ALA A 8 -15.67 -17.59 -7.95
CA ALA A 8 -14.82 -16.53 -7.44
C ALA A 8 -14.26 -15.66 -8.58
N GLN A 9 -13.80 -16.28 -9.68
CA GLN A 9 -13.30 -15.55 -10.84
C GLN A 9 -14.39 -14.67 -11.48
N ARG A 10 -15.63 -15.15 -11.58
CA ARG A 10 -16.76 -14.37 -12.13
C ARG A 10 -17.11 -13.16 -11.26
N GLU A 11 -17.02 -13.30 -9.92
CA GLU A 11 -17.23 -12.18 -9.00
C GLU A 11 -16.14 -11.12 -9.14
N ILE A 12 -14.88 -11.52 -9.27
CA ILE A 12 -13.75 -10.63 -9.52
C ILE A 12 -13.94 -9.90 -10.86
N ASP A 13 -14.26 -10.61 -11.92
CA ASP A 13 -14.47 -10.03 -13.25
C ASP A 13 -15.66 -9.06 -13.27
N LYS A 14 -16.71 -9.34 -12.51
CA LYS A 14 -17.86 -8.44 -12.34
C LYS A 14 -17.44 -7.18 -11.58
N TRP A 15 -16.73 -7.33 -10.49
CA TRP A 15 -16.24 -6.20 -9.69
C TRP A 15 -15.31 -5.29 -10.51
N VAL A 16 -14.39 -5.86 -11.29
CA VAL A 16 -13.49 -5.13 -12.19
C VAL A 16 -14.29 -4.35 -13.25
N ARG A 17 -15.28 -4.98 -13.87
CA ARG A 17 -16.14 -4.30 -14.86
C ARG A 17 -16.92 -3.14 -14.22
N ASP A 18 -17.45 -3.33 -13.02
CA ASP A 18 -18.22 -2.31 -12.32
C ASP A 18 -17.33 -1.16 -11.84
N THR A 19 -16.12 -1.48 -11.37
CA THR A 19 -15.11 -0.49 -10.98
C THR A 19 -14.62 0.31 -12.20
N ASN A 20 -14.31 -0.36 -13.31
CA ASN A 20 -13.93 0.32 -14.56
C ASN A 20 -15.04 1.20 -15.10
N ARG A 21 -16.30 0.78 -14.97
CA ARG A 21 -17.46 1.59 -15.35
C ARG A 21 -17.58 2.84 -14.49
N LYS A 22 -17.40 2.71 -13.17
CA LYS A 22 -17.38 3.85 -12.23
C LYS A 22 -16.23 4.81 -12.54
N LEU A 23 -15.05 4.27 -12.84
CA LEU A 23 -13.88 5.06 -13.23
C LEU A 23 -14.04 5.75 -14.58
N GLN A 24 -14.79 5.15 -15.51
CA GLN A 24 -15.09 5.74 -16.83
C GLN A 24 -16.22 6.77 -16.76
N SER A 25 -17.19 6.61 -15.85
CA SER A 25 -18.28 7.56 -15.64
C SER A 25 -17.88 8.76 -14.80
N ALA A 26 -16.91 8.62 -13.90
CA ALA A 26 -16.24 9.75 -13.30
C ALA A 26 -15.38 10.39 -14.39
N SER A 27 -15.67 11.63 -14.79
CA SER A 27 -14.75 12.44 -15.60
C SER A 27 -13.38 12.30 -14.95
N ARG A 28 -12.48 11.52 -15.59
CA ARG A 28 -11.16 11.26 -15.03
C ARG A 28 -10.48 12.62 -14.83
N PRO A 29 -10.24 13.08 -13.60
CA PRO A 29 -9.23 14.10 -13.46
C PRO A 29 -7.97 13.47 -14.05
N THR A 30 -7.34 14.15 -14.98
CA THR A 30 -6.02 13.77 -15.45
C THR A 30 -5.16 13.71 -14.22
N VAL A 31 -4.72 12.51 -13.84
CA VAL A 31 -3.83 12.35 -12.68
C VAL A 31 -2.55 13.04 -13.06
N THR A 32 -2.36 14.23 -12.50
CA THR A 32 -1.14 15.01 -12.71
C THR A 32 -0.27 14.80 -11.49
N TYR A 33 0.82 14.10 -11.66
CA TYR A 33 1.81 13.94 -10.60
C TYR A 33 2.60 15.24 -10.41
N ARG A 34 2.89 15.56 -9.17
CA ARG A 34 3.84 16.62 -8.85
C ARG A 34 5.25 16.13 -9.18
N ALA A 35 6.17 17.04 -9.51
CA ALA A 35 7.56 16.67 -9.82
C ALA A 35 8.26 15.89 -8.68
N ALA A 36 7.84 16.10 -7.42
CA ALA A 36 8.33 15.33 -6.28
C ALA A 36 7.82 13.89 -6.30
N GLU A 37 6.53 13.69 -6.61
CA GLU A 37 5.89 12.37 -6.74
C GLU A 37 6.50 11.59 -7.90
N GLU A 38 6.72 12.22 -9.05
CA GLU A 38 7.38 11.58 -10.21
C GLU A 38 8.79 11.12 -9.87
N ARG A 39 9.57 11.93 -9.14
CA ARG A 39 10.90 11.53 -8.70
C ARG A 39 10.87 10.37 -7.73
N THR A 40 9.96 10.39 -6.76
CA THR A 40 9.78 9.30 -5.78
C THR A 40 9.37 8.00 -6.48
N LEU A 41 8.39 8.06 -7.39
CA LEU A 41 7.94 6.89 -8.15
C LEU A 41 9.05 6.35 -9.07
N GLY A 42 9.83 7.22 -9.69
CA GLY A 42 10.98 6.83 -10.51
C GLY A 42 12.07 6.12 -9.71
N ALA A 43 12.41 6.66 -8.53
CA ALA A 43 13.38 6.05 -7.63
C ALA A 43 12.91 4.68 -7.13
N VAL A 44 11.63 4.57 -6.73
CA VAL A 44 11.03 3.30 -6.29
C VAL A 44 10.97 2.29 -7.43
N ALA A 45 10.63 2.70 -8.65
CA ALA A 45 10.61 1.79 -9.80
C ALA A 45 12.00 1.20 -10.08
N THR A 46 13.05 2.04 -10.05
CA THR A 46 14.43 1.59 -10.23
C THR A 46 14.84 0.60 -9.13
N GLU A 47 14.52 0.90 -7.88
CA GLU A 47 14.83 0.01 -6.76
C GLU A 47 14.05 -1.30 -6.85
N ALA A 48 12.76 -1.26 -7.25
CA ALA A 48 11.96 -2.45 -7.46
C ALA A 48 12.55 -3.39 -8.52
N GLU A 49 13.04 -2.85 -9.64
CA GLU A 49 13.71 -3.61 -10.69
C GLU A 49 15.01 -4.27 -10.18
N GLN A 50 15.81 -3.54 -9.40
CA GLN A 50 17.04 -4.06 -8.80
C GLN A 50 16.74 -5.18 -7.79
N GLN A 51 15.74 -5.00 -6.93
CA GLN A 51 15.32 -6.01 -5.96
C GLN A 51 14.74 -7.25 -6.66
N ALA A 52 13.95 -7.08 -7.72
CA ALA A 52 13.41 -8.20 -8.50
C ALA A 52 14.50 -9.00 -9.19
N ALA A 53 15.54 -8.35 -9.71
CA ALA A 53 16.68 -9.02 -10.32
C ALA A 53 17.53 -9.77 -9.29
N ALA A 54 17.75 -9.18 -8.11
CA ALA A 54 18.56 -9.78 -7.04
C ALA A 54 17.81 -10.87 -6.26
N HIS A 55 16.50 -10.75 -6.12
CA HIS A 55 15.65 -11.60 -5.28
C HIS A 55 14.33 -12.00 -5.97
N PRO A 56 14.40 -12.76 -7.07
CA PRO A 56 13.20 -13.13 -7.84
C PRO A 56 12.21 -14.00 -7.04
N GLU A 57 12.65 -14.61 -5.95
CA GLU A 57 11.83 -15.44 -5.06
C GLU A 57 10.91 -14.65 -4.16
N ARG A 58 11.18 -13.35 -3.95
CA ARG A 58 10.37 -12.49 -3.09
C ARG A 58 9.05 -12.11 -3.73
N ARG A 59 8.11 -11.66 -2.90
CA ARG A 59 6.87 -11.03 -3.37
C ARG A 59 7.18 -9.67 -4.02
N ASP A 60 6.30 -9.21 -4.90
CA ASP A 60 6.51 -7.93 -5.56
C ASP A 60 6.27 -6.77 -4.59
N VAL A 61 5.20 -6.87 -3.81
CA VAL A 61 4.76 -5.82 -2.90
C VAL A 61 4.41 -6.36 -1.51
N PHE A 62 4.83 -5.64 -0.48
CA PHE A 62 4.30 -5.74 0.88
C PHE A 62 3.24 -4.65 1.09
N LEU A 63 2.06 -5.02 1.53
CA LEU A 63 0.99 -4.08 1.85
C LEU A 63 0.88 -3.89 3.37
N CYS A 64 1.33 -2.73 3.84
CA CYS A 64 1.19 -2.28 5.22
C CYS A 64 -0.12 -1.50 5.39
N HIS A 65 -0.91 -1.87 6.38
CA HIS A 65 -2.21 -1.26 6.66
C HIS A 65 -2.55 -1.32 8.15
N ALA A 66 -3.51 -0.50 8.57
CA ALA A 66 -4.10 -0.65 9.89
C ALA A 66 -4.97 -1.91 9.97
N TRP A 67 -5.05 -2.51 11.16
CA TRP A 67 -5.85 -3.71 11.38
C TRP A 67 -7.33 -3.51 11.04
N GLU A 68 -7.88 -2.35 11.33
CA GLU A 68 -9.26 -1.99 11.06
C GLU A 68 -9.59 -1.98 9.57
N ASP A 69 -8.58 -1.73 8.71
CA ASP A 69 -8.75 -1.63 7.25
C ASP A 69 -8.65 -2.98 6.53
N ARG A 70 -8.26 -4.05 7.23
CA ARG A 70 -7.96 -5.36 6.63
C ARG A 70 -9.10 -6.00 5.85
N GLN A 71 -10.35 -5.72 6.24
CA GLN A 71 -11.56 -6.22 5.58
C GLN A 71 -12.18 -5.23 4.59
N GLY A 72 -11.67 -3.98 4.56
CA GLY A 72 -12.13 -2.90 3.70
C GLY A 72 -11.07 -2.47 2.70
N ALA A 73 -10.59 -1.23 2.82
CA ALA A 73 -9.67 -0.60 1.88
C ALA A 73 -8.40 -1.40 1.60
N ALA A 74 -7.83 -2.04 2.61
CA ALA A 74 -6.63 -2.84 2.43
C ALA A 74 -6.90 -4.10 1.60
N LYS A 75 -8.05 -4.77 1.84
CA LYS A 75 -8.45 -5.93 1.04
C LYS A 75 -8.76 -5.54 -0.40
N GLU A 76 -9.45 -4.43 -0.61
CA GLU A 76 -9.78 -3.94 -1.95
C GLU A 76 -8.51 -3.63 -2.74
N LEU A 77 -7.52 -2.97 -2.13
CA LEU A 77 -6.24 -2.69 -2.76
C LEU A 77 -5.45 -3.98 -3.04
N HIS A 78 -5.41 -4.91 -2.10
CA HIS A 78 -4.80 -6.23 -2.28
C HIS A 78 -5.39 -6.96 -3.49
N ASP A 79 -6.72 -7.10 -3.54
CA ASP A 79 -7.41 -7.83 -4.60
C ASP A 79 -7.20 -7.16 -5.97
N LEU A 80 -7.13 -5.82 -6.00
CA LEU A 80 -6.82 -5.06 -7.20
C LEU A 80 -5.40 -5.32 -7.70
N LEU A 81 -4.41 -5.29 -6.82
CA LEU A 81 -3.02 -5.56 -7.17
C LEU A 81 -2.83 -6.99 -7.68
N GLU A 82 -3.39 -7.98 -6.99
CA GLU A 82 -3.35 -9.39 -7.40
C GLU A 82 -4.05 -9.60 -8.76
N HIS A 83 -5.14 -8.87 -9.02
CA HIS A 83 -5.81 -8.90 -10.32
C HIS A 83 -4.90 -8.43 -11.47
N PHE A 84 -4.03 -7.46 -11.22
CA PHE A 84 -3.01 -7.00 -12.17
C PHE A 84 -1.75 -7.87 -12.20
N GLY A 85 -1.75 -9.02 -11.53
CA GLY A 85 -0.63 -9.96 -11.51
C GLY A 85 0.49 -9.59 -10.54
N VAL A 86 0.27 -8.62 -9.66
CA VAL A 86 1.23 -8.24 -8.62
C VAL A 86 1.11 -9.20 -7.45
N ARG A 87 2.18 -9.89 -7.10
CA ARG A 87 2.23 -10.82 -5.97
C ARG A 87 2.35 -10.03 -4.67
N VAL A 88 1.26 -9.96 -3.92
CA VAL A 88 1.18 -9.17 -2.68
C VAL A 88 1.48 -10.03 -1.45
N TRP A 89 2.32 -9.54 -0.55
CA TRP A 89 2.41 -10.05 0.80
C TRP A 89 1.52 -9.20 1.71
N PHE A 90 0.42 -9.80 2.13
CA PHE A 90 -0.59 -9.17 2.95
C PHE A 90 -0.50 -9.73 4.36
N SER A 91 -0.28 -8.88 5.35
CA SER A 91 -0.25 -9.32 6.74
C SER A 91 -1.68 -9.45 7.27
N GLU A 92 -2.15 -10.68 7.40
CA GLU A 92 -3.45 -10.99 8.04
C GLU A 92 -3.36 -11.03 9.58
N LYS A 93 -2.15 -10.93 10.11
CA LYS A 93 -1.94 -11.01 11.54
C LYS A 93 -2.16 -9.66 12.18
N ASP A 94 -2.93 -9.70 13.27
CA ASP A 94 -3.00 -8.63 14.23
C ASP A 94 -1.56 -8.20 14.55
N VAL A 95 -1.25 -6.94 14.31
CA VAL A 95 -0.04 -6.33 14.87
C VAL A 95 -0.32 -6.29 16.36
N SER A 96 0.02 -7.37 17.05
CA SER A 96 -0.25 -7.51 18.48
C SER A 96 0.35 -6.31 19.20
N LEU A 97 -0.42 -5.73 20.09
CA LEU A 97 0.01 -4.73 21.07
C LEU A 97 1.44 -5.03 21.52
N GLY A 98 2.42 -4.20 21.08
CA GLY A 98 3.83 -4.37 21.37
C GLY A 98 4.75 -4.77 20.22
N THR A 99 4.23 -5.08 19.02
CA THR A 99 5.07 -5.22 17.83
C THR A 99 5.14 -3.89 17.12
N SER A 100 6.29 -3.27 17.09
CA SER A 100 6.51 -1.99 16.41
C SER A 100 6.15 -2.10 14.93
N LEU A 101 5.36 -1.14 14.42
CA LEU A 101 5.05 -0.99 12.98
C LEU A 101 6.31 -1.05 12.13
N VAL A 102 7.41 -0.45 12.60
CA VAL A 102 8.71 -0.47 11.93
C VAL A 102 9.22 -1.90 11.73
N ARG A 103 9.05 -2.78 12.72
CA ARG A 103 9.44 -4.20 12.59
C ARG A 103 8.61 -4.95 11.57
N GLU A 104 7.31 -4.68 11.50
CA GLU A 104 6.43 -5.30 10.50
C GLU A 104 6.79 -4.84 9.08
N ILE A 105 7.09 -3.56 8.90
CA ILE A 105 7.54 -3.02 7.61
C ILE A 105 8.92 -3.59 7.25
N ASP A 106 9.87 -3.64 8.17
CA ASP A 106 11.19 -4.23 7.94
C ASP A 106 11.08 -5.70 7.55
N LYS A 107 10.22 -6.46 8.20
CA LYS A 107 9.93 -7.85 7.85
C LYS A 107 9.28 -7.94 6.45
N GLY A 108 8.31 -7.09 6.15
CA GLY A 108 7.66 -7.03 4.85
C GLY A 108 8.64 -6.73 3.72
N LEU A 109 9.54 -5.78 3.92
CA LEU A 109 10.59 -5.42 2.96
C LEU A 109 11.63 -6.52 2.75
N ARG A 110 11.87 -7.38 3.74
CA ARG A 110 12.71 -8.56 3.55
C ARG A 110 12.07 -9.63 2.69
N MET A 111 10.75 -9.68 2.70
CA MET A 111 9.96 -10.69 1.97
C MET A 111 9.42 -10.18 0.62
N SER A 112 9.62 -8.90 0.31
CA SER A 112 9.07 -8.26 -0.88
C SER A 112 10.10 -7.31 -1.52
N HIS A 113 9.86 -6.93 -2.77
CA HIS A 113 10.72 -5.99 -3.48
C HIS A 113 10.51 -4.56 -2.98
N ILE A 114 9.24 -4.14 -2.85
CA ILE A 114 8.83 -2.84 -2.34
C ILE A 114 7.71 -2.97 -1.31
N GLY A 115 7.40 -1.88 -0.60
CA GLY A 115 6.28 -1.76 0.32
C GLY A 115 5.32 -0.65 -0.08
N ILE A 116 4.03 -0.89 0.11
CA ILE A 116 2.99 0.13 0.09
C ILE A 116 2.51 0.33 1.52
N VAL A 117 2.49 1.57 1.97
CA VAL A 117 1.86 1.97 3.23
C VAL A 117 0.51 2.59 2.92
N LEU A 118 -0.57 1.90 3.27
CA LEU A 118 -1.93 2.41 3.08
C LEU A 118 -2.26 3.41 4.21
N ALA A 119 -2.11 4.70 3.91
CA ALA A 119 -2.37 5.79 4.83
C ALA A 119 -3.87 6.10 4.87
N THR A 120 -4.54 5.63 5.90
CA THR A 120 -5.96 5.86 6.19
C THR A 120 -6.11 6.60 7.51
N PRO A 121 -7.31 7.12 7.87
CA PRO A 121 -7.57 7.63 9.21
C PRO A 121 -7.25 6.63 10.32
N ASN A 122 -7.53 5.33 10.11
CA ASN A 122 -7.20 4.28 11.07
C ASN A 122 -5.68 4.09 11.20
N PHE A 123 -4.95 4.13 10.10
CA PHE A 123 -3.50 4.04 10.10
C PHE A 123 -2.85 5.19 10.88
N LEU A 124 -3.31 6.42 10.68
CA LEU A 124 -2.81 7.58 11.42
C LEU A 124 -3.11 7.49 12.92
N LYS A 125 -4.28 6.99 13.31
CA LYS A 125 -4.60 6.71 14.71
C LYS A 125 -3.67 5.68 15.32
N SER A 126 -3.34 4.61 14.58
CA SER A 126 -2.41 3.58 15.03
C SER A 126 -1.00 4.15 15.23
N LEU A 127 -0.52 5.00 14.31
CA LEU A 127 0.78 5.69 14.46
C LEU A 127 0.81 6.52 15.74
N ALA A 128 -0.22 7.31 16.01
CA ALA A 128 -0.32 8.14 17.22
C ALA A 128 -0.38 7.30 18.48
N ALA A 129 -1.14 6.19 18.48
CA ALA A 129 -1.29 5.29 19.63
C ALA A 129 0.01 4.54 19.97
N GLU A 130 0.79 4.16 18.97
CA GLU A 130 2.07 3.46 19.14
C GLU A 130 3.22 4.40 19.53
N GLY A 131 3.01 5.72 19.46
CA GLY A 131 4.02 6.72 19.78
C GLY A 131 5.26 6.62 18.89
N ILE A 132 5.04 6.25 17.61
CA ILE A 132 6.12 6.14 16.63
C ILE A 132 6.76 7.49 16.44
N ALA A 133 8.04 7.58 16.78
CA ALA A 133 8.79 8.82 16.63
C ALA A 133 8.94 9.18 15.14
N ASP A 134 8.83 10.47 14.84
CA ASP A 134 9.04 11.00 13.48
C ASP A 134 10.34 10.52 12.84
N LYS A 135 11.39 10.29 13.65
CA LYS A 135 12.67 9.74 13.17
C LYS A 135 12.56 8.33 12.61
N GLU A 136 11.75 7.46 13.23
CA GLU A 136 11.58 6.07 12.79
C GLU A 136 10.78 6.03 11.49
N LEU A 137 9.72 6.82 11.41
CA LEU A 137 8.93 6.96 10.19
C LEU A 137 9.76 7.60 9.07
N SER A 138 10.54 8.63 9.37
CA SER A 138 11.46 9.26 8.42
C SER A 138 12.49 8.28 7.87
N ALA A 139 13.13 7.49 8.73
CA ALA A 139 14.12 6.50 8.32
C ALA A 139 13.51 5.45 7.38
N LEU A 140 12.27 5.04 7.67
CA LEU A 140 11.54 4.09 6.86
C LEU A 140 11.20 4.64 5.46
N LEU A 141 10.67 5.87 5.42
CA LEU A 141 10.31 6.55 4.19
C LEU A 141 11.53 7.04 3.40
N ALA A 142 12.71 7.14 4.01
CA ALA A 142 13.96 7.47 3.32
C ALA A 142 14.45 6.35 2.39
N THR A 143 13.93 5.13 2.56
CA THR A 143 14.22 4.04 1.63
C THR A 143 13.40 4.22 0.36
N ASP A 144 14.02 4.13 -0.82
CA ASP A 144 13.30 4.17 -2.11
C ASP A 144 12.52 2.87 -2.37
N ARG A 145 12.11 2.19 -1.30
CA ARG A 145 11.37 0.93 -1.32
C ARG A 145 9.96 1.03 -0.74
N VAL A 146 9.55 2.21 -0.27
CA VAL A 146 8.24 2.41 0.37
C VAL A 146 7.47 3.53 -0.31
N ILE A 147 6.23 3.25 -0.68
CA ILE A 147 5.29 4.20 -1.29
C ILE A 147 4.11 4.39 -0.34
N PRO A 148 3.82 5.61 0.14
CA PRO A 148 2.56 5.91 0.81
C PRO A 148 1.43 6.04 -0.22
N VAL A 149 0.31 5.37 0.03
CA VAL A 149 -0.93 5.48 -0.73
C VAL A 149 -2.02 5.99 0.19
N VAL A 150 -2.60 7.12 -0.13
CA VAL A 150 -3.60 7.79 0.71
C VAL A 150 -5.00 7.32 0.34
N HIS A 151 -5.81 6.97 1.35
CA HIS A 151 -7.19 6.58 1.18
C HIS A 151 -8.07 7.13 2.30
N GLY A 152 -9.18 7.76 1.93
CA GLY A 152 -10.15 8.32 2.90
C GLY A 152 -9.65 9.56 3.66
N LEU A 153 -8.62 10.23 3.14
CA LEU A 153 -8.03 11.46 3.65
C LEU A 153 -7.83 12.45 2.51
N THR A 154 -7.98 13.72 2.78
CA THR A 154 -7.48 14.79 1.90
C THR A 154 -5.96 14.96 2.11
N TYR A 155 -5.30 15.59 1.14
CA TYR A 155 -3.88 15.92 1.27
C TYR A 155 -3.61 16.86 2.45
N GLU A 156 -4.51 17.80 2.69
CA GLU A 156 -4.47 18.76 3.79
C GLU A 156 -4.53 18.05 5.14
N GLU A 157 -5.47 17.13 5.33
CA GLU A 157 -5.59 16.31 6.54
C GLU A 157 -4.34 15.46 6.75
N LEU A 158 -3.83 14.81 5.70
CA LEU A 158 -2.60 14.03 5.79
C LEU A 158 -1.41 14.90 6.20
N ARG A 159 -1.31 16.11 5.65
CA ARG A 159 -0.21 17.05 5.96
C ARG A 159 -0.28 17.56 7.38
N GLU A 160 -1.47 17.77 7.92
CA GLU A 160 -1.67 18.18 9.32
C GLU A 160 -1.29 17.06 10.30
N GLU A 161 -1.73 15.84 10.02
CA GLU A 161 -1.52 14.67 10.89
C GLU A 161 -0.13 14.05 10.75
N SER A 162 0.40 13.99 9.53
CA SER A 162 1.70 13.40 9.23
C SER A 162 2.40 14.12 8.08
N PRO A 163 3.11 15.24 8.35
CA PRO A 163 3.86 15.96 7.33
C PRO A 163 4.87 15.10 6.58
N LEU A 164 5.41 14.08 7.24
CA LEU A 164 6.37 13.15 6.65
C LEU A 164 5.75 12.28 5.54
N LEU A 165 4.56 11.72 5.78
CA LEU A 165 3.84 10.97 4.75
C LEU A 165 3.42 11.86 3.60
N ALA A 166 3.01 13.09 3.88
CA ALA A 166 2.60 14.07 2.88
C ALA A 166 3.75 14.62 2.02
N SER A 167 4.99 14.45 2.44
CA SER A 167 6.19 14.91 1.73
C SER A 167 6.70 13.92 0.68
N ARG A 168 6.12 12.73 0.61
CA ARG A 168 6.46 11.63 -0.32
C ARG A 168 5.43 11.46 -1.46
#